data_a8a05dc5793efac561912ad72c134713
#
_entry.id   a8a05dc5793efac561912ad72c134713
#
_cell.length_a   1.000
_cell.length_b   1.000
_cell.length_c   1.000
_cell.angle_alpha   90.00
_cell.angle_beta   90.00
_cell.angle_gamma   90.00
#
_symmetry.space_group_name_H-M   'P 1'
#
loop_
_entity.id
_entity.type
_entity.pdbx_description
1 polymer ?
#
loop_
_entity_poly.entity_id
_entity_poly.type
_entity_poly.pdbx_seq_one_letter_code
_entity_poly.pdbx_strand_id
1 'polypeptide(L)'
;MKKSKKIFVLVGEESGDIIASDFIQEIKKQYNDKFNLKFYGVTGPRMKSNGVSTIFDFTEINYLGVSEIVLNFFSLKIKLNKLIKKIKFINPDILVTVDAKL
;
A
#
# COMPACT_ATOMS: atom_id res chain seq x y z
N MET A 1 -12.29 -19.54 -16.29
CA MET A 1 -11.02 -18.98 -15.81
C MET A 1 -11.25 -17.58 -15.25
N LYS A 2 -10.80 -17.34 -14.02
CA LYS A 2 -10.97 -16.05 -13.37
C LYS A 2 -9.98 -15.03 -13.93
N LYS A 3 -10.43 -13.80 -14.16
CA LYS A 3 -9.54 -12.71 -14.53
C LYS A 3 -8.73 -12.28 -13.31
N SER A 4 -7.48 -11.96 -13.53
CA SER A 4 -6.62 -11.39 -12.48
C SER A 4 -6.86 -9.90 -12.38
N LYS A 5 -6.94 -9.42 -11.14
CA LYS A 5 -7.01 -7.98 -10.84
C LYS A 5 -5.91 -7.64 -9.84
N LYS A 6 -5.15 -6.62 -10.18
CA LYS A 6 -4.06 -6.12 -9.35
C LYS A 6 -4.54 -4.87 -8.62
N ILE A 7 -4.44 -4.89 -7.31
CA ILE A 7 -4.86 -3.78 -6.46
C ILE A 7 -3.64 -3.31 -5.67
N PHE A 8 -3.30 -2.05 -5.83
CA PHE A 8 -2.21 -1.43 -5.08
C PHE A 8 -2.80 -0.59 -3.96
N VAL A 9 -2.40 -0.88 -2.72
CA VAL A 9 -2.91 -0.18 -1.54
C VAL A 9 -1.74 0.52 -0.85
N LEU A 10 -1.90 1.82 -0.64
CA LEU A 10 -0.86 2.66 -0.06
C LEU A 10 -1.33 3.21 1.27
N VAL A 11 -0.60 2.91 2.33
CA VAL A 11 -0.86 3.47 3.66
C VAL A 11 0.38 4.23 4.14
N GLY A 12 0.16 5.26 4.94
CA GLY A 12 1.25 6.09 5.45
C GLY A 12 1.47 5.98 6.94
N GLU A 13 0.58 5.30 7.66
CA GLU A 13 0.68 5.20 9.11
C GLU A 13 -0.07 3.97 9.64
N GLU A 14 0.14 3.67 10.91
CA GLU A 14 -0.37 2.45 11.54
C GLU A 14 -1.88 2.32 11.47
N SER A 15 -2.60 3.42 11.71
CA SER A 15 -4.07 3.41 11.62
C SER A 15 -4.56 3.06 10.22
N GLY A 16 -3.84 3.50 9.20
CA GLY A 16 -4.14 3.14 7.81
C GLY A 16 -3.96 1.66 7.54
N ASP A 17 -2.95 1.04 8.15
CA ASP A 17 -2.71 -0.40 8.01
C ASP A 17 -3.90 -1.21 8.55
N ILE A 18 -4.47 -0.81 9.67
CA ILE A 18 -5.64 -1.46 10.26
C ILE A 18 -6.84 -1.36 9.32
N ILE A 19 -7.13 -0.15 8.85
CA ILE A 19 -8.26 0.10 7.95
C ILE A 19 -8.07 -0.63 6.63
N ALA A 20 -6.88 -0.57 6.05
CA ALA A 20 -6.58 -1.24 4.80
C ALA A 20 -6.69 -2.75 4.92
N SER A 21 -6.26 -3.32 6.05
CA SER A 21 -6.37 -4.75 6.32
C SER A 21 -7.83 -5.20 6.30
N ASP A 22 -8.70 -4.46 6.97
CA ASP A 22 -10.13 -4.77 6.99
C ASP A 22 -10.75 -4.66 5.60
N PHE A 23 -10.38 -3.63 4.86
CA PHE A 23 -10.82 -3.43 3.48
C PHE A 23 -10.40 -4.60 2.58
N ILE A 24 -9.14 -5.03 2.68
CA ILE A 24 -8.61 -6.14 1.89
C ILE A 24 -9.36 -7.44 2.20
N GLN A 25 -9.59 -7.71 3.46
CA GLN A 25 -10.36 -8.89 3.87
C GLN A 25 -11.75 -8.88 3.27
N GLU A 26 -12.43 -7.73 3.30
CA GLU A 26 -13.77 -7.61 2.76
C GLU A 26 -13.80 -7.78 1.25
N ILE A 27 -12.84 -7.20 0.54
CA ILE A 27 -12.72 -7.37 -0.91
C ILE A 27 -12.50 -8.83 -1.29
N LYS A 28 -11.61 -9.52 -0.59
CA LYS A 28 -11.38 -10.95 -0.81
C LYS A 28 -12.65 -11.76 -0.61
N LYS A 29 -13.38 -11.44 0.46
CA LYS A 29 -14.61 -12.15 0.81
C LYS A 29 -15.67 -12.00 -0.26
N GLN A 30 -15.83 -10.80 -0.82
CA GLN A 30 -16.88 -10.51 -1.80
C GLN A 30 -16.54 -10.95 -3.22
N TYR A 31 -15.26 -10.87 -3.61
CA TYR A 31 -14.88 -11.01 -5.02
C TYR A 31 -13.94 -12.17 -5.32
N ASN A 32 -13.54 -12.93 -4.34
CA ASN A 32 -12.61 -14.04 -4.52
C ASN A 32 -13.12 -15.09 -5.50
N ASP A 33 -14.43 -15.24 -5.59
CA ASP A 33 -15.05 -16.18 -6.53
C ASP A 33 -15.02 -15.69 -7.98
N LYS A 34 -14.97 -14.37 -8.17
CA LYS A 34 -15.08 -13.76 -9.50
C LYS A 34 -13.73 -13.41 -10.10
N PHE A 35 -12.76 -13.06 -9.25
CA PHE A 35 -11.46 -12.58 -9.70
C PHE A 35 -10.33 -13.27 -8.94
N ASN A 36 -9.20 -13.40 -9.62
CA ASN A 36 -7.95 -13.76 -8.97
C ASN A 36 -7.30 -12.46 -8.50
N LEU A 37 -7.47 -12.15 -7.22
CA LEU A 37 -7.05 -10.88 -6.65
C LEU A 37 -5.59 -10.94 -6.22
N LYS A 38 -4.83 -9.94 -6.66
CA LYS A 38 -3.43 -9.76 -6.28
C LYS A 38 -3.26 -8.39 -5.64
N PHE A 39 -2.77 -8.38 -4.41
CA PHE A 39 -2.59 -7.15 -3.64
C PHE A 39 -1.11 -6.83 -3.51
N TYR A 40 -0.78 -5.57 -3.75
CA TYR A 40 0.55 -5.01 -3.59
C TYR A 40 0.43 -3.73 -2.78
N GLY A 41 1.50 -3.30 -2.14
CA GLY A 41 1.38 -2.01 -1.51
C GLY A 41 2.53 -1.53 -0.69
N VAL A 42 2.32 -0.35 -0.14
CA VAL A 42 3.08 0.19 0.98
C VAL A 42 2.32 -0.22 2.22
N THR A 43 2.93 -1.06 3.05
CA THR A 43 2.19 -1.87 4.01
C THR A 43 2.66 -1.70 5.44
N GLY A 44 1.79 -2.08 6.36
CA GLY A 44 2.14 -2.38 7.73
C GLY A 44 1.98 -3.88 8.00
N PRO A 45 2.17 -4.31 9.25
CA PRO A 45 2.16 -5.73 9.60
C PRO A 45 0.83 -6.43 9.34
N ARG A 46 -0.28 -5.73 9.50
CA ARG A 46 -1.61 -6.33 9.28
C ARG A 46 -1.88 -6.61 7.82
N MET A 47 -1.49 -5.69 6.94
CA MET A 47 -1.60 -5.91 5.50
C MET A 47 -0.73 -7.07 5.04
N LYS A 48 0.48 -7.18 5.58
CA LYS A 48 1.38 -8.30 5.28
C LYS A 48 0.75 -9.63 5.67
N SER A 49 0.10 -9.67 6.83
CA SER A 49 -0.60 -10.87 7.31
C SER A 49 -1.76 -11.27 6.40
N ASN A 50 -2.30 -10.34 5.64
CA ASN A 50 -3.41 -10.58 4.71
C ASN A 50 -2.93 -10.87 3.28
N GLY A 51 -1.66 -11.14 3.10
CA GLY A 51 -1.13 -11.58 1.81
C GLY A 51 -0.81 -10.48 0.82
N VAL A 52 -0.63 -9.26 1.29
CA VAL A 52 -0.22 -8.15 0.43
C VAL A 52 1.28 -8.25 0.16
N SER A 53 1.65 -8.19 -1.12
CA SER A 53 3.06 -8.14 -1.53
C SER A 53 3.61 -6.75 -1.23
N THR A 54 4.56 -6.67 -0.33
CA THR A 54 5.11 -5.41 0.16
C THR A 54 6.14 -4.85 -0.78
N ILE A 55 5.92 -3.63 -1.26
CA ILE A 55 6.91 -2.88 -2.02
C ILE A 55 7.78 -2.09 -1.05
N PHE A 56 7.14 -1.37 -0.13
CA PHE A 56 7.81 -0.70 0.98
C PHE A 56 6.99 -0.91 2.24
N ASP A 57 7.66 -0.97 3.39
CA ASP A 57 7.00 -0.83 4.67
C ASP A 57 6.63 0.66 4.86
N PHE A 58 5.48 0.94 5.47
CA PHE A 58 5.04 2.32 5.62
C PHE A 58 6.01 3.17 6.45
N THR A 59 6.80 2.55 7.31
CA THR A 59 7.80 3.25 8.11
C THR A 59 8.91 3.86 7.27
N GLU A 60 9.13 3.36 6.05
CA GLU A 60 10.16 3.89 5.16
C GLU A 60 9.77 5.23 4.54
N ILE A 61 8.48 5.56 4.48
CA ILE A 61 8.00 6.81 3.91
C ILE A 61 7.20 7.65 4.91
N ASN A 62 7.12 7.21 6.16
CA ASN A 62 6.39 7.92 7.20
C ASN A 62 7.37 8.81 7.97
N TYR A 63 7.34 10.11 7.69
CA TYR A 63 8.16 11.09 8.40
C TYR A 63 7.25 11.94 9.30
N LEU A 64 7.53 11.90 10.61
CA LEU A 64 6.62 12.39 11.63
C LEU A 64 6.80 13.86 12.01
N GLY A 65 7.83 14.54 11.55
CA GLY A 65 8.07 15.91 11.93
C GLY A 65 8.57 16.79 10.80
N VAL A 66 8.31 18.09 10.89
CA VAL A 66 8.75 19.06 9.89
C VAL A 66 10.27 19.04 9.73
N SER A 67 10.99 18.97 10.86
CA SER A 67 12.45 18.89 10.83
C SER A 67 12.93 17.61 10.16
N GLU A 68 12.25 16.50 10.39
CA GLU A 68 12.60 15.24 9.76
C GLU A 68 12.34 15.29 8.25
N ILE A 69 11.25 15.92 7.83
CA ILE A 69 10.95 16.11 6.41
C ILE A 69 12.06 16.92 5.73
N VAL A 70 12.48 18.03 6.35
CA VAL A 70 13.54 18.88 5.80
C VAL A 70 14.86 18.12 5.70
N LEU A 71 15.25 17.42 6.77
CA LEU A 71 16.52 16.69 6.81
C LEU A 71 16.55 15.48 5.87
N ASN A 72 15.38 14.89 5.61
CA ASN A 72 15.28 13.67 4.83
C ASN A 72 14.64 13.88 3.45
N PHE A 73 14.58 15.12 3.00
CA PHE A 73 13.90 15.47 1.74
C PHE A 73 14.40 14.65 0.56
N PHE A 74 15.72 14.59 0.37
CA PHE A 74 16.29 13.87 -0.77
C PHE A 74 16.04 12.36 -0.66
N SER A 75 16.17 11.82 0.55
CA SER A 75 15.91 10.40 0.79
C SER A 75 14.46 10.05 0.49
N LEU A 76 13.53 10.89 0.94
CA LEU A 76 12.11 10.71 0.67
C LEU A 76 11.82 10.79 -0.82
N LYS A 77 12.42 11.77 -1.51
CA LYS A 77 12.24 11.92 -2.96
C LYS A 77 12.70 10.68 -3.72
N ILE A 78 13.85 10.11 -3.34
CA ILE A 78 14.38 8.90 -3.96
C ILE A 78 13.42 7.74 -3.74
N LYS A 79 12.90 7.58 -2.52
CA LYS A 79 11.94 6.51 -2.20
C LYS A 79 10.64 6.67 -2.96
N LEU A 80 10.14 7.89 -3.06
CA LEU A 80 8.91 8.16 -3.83
C LEU A 80 9.11 7.85 -5.31
N ASN A 81 10.25 8.20 -5.87
CA ASN A 81 10.55 7.89 -7.26
C ASN A 81 10.61 6.37 -7.49
N LYS A 82 11.22 5.63 -6.58
CA LYS A 82 11.25 4.17 -6.63
C LYS A 82 9.84 3.58 -6.55
N LEU A 83 9.01 4.14 -5.66
CA LEU A 83 7.62 3.72 -5.52
C LEU A 83 6.84 3.92 -6.80
N ILE A 84 6.96 5.10 -7.41
CA ILE A 84 6.29 5.42 -8.67
C ILE A 84 6.70 4.43 -9.77
N LYS A 85 8.00 4.14 -9.88
CA LYS A 85 8.49 3.16 -10.85
C LYS A 85 7.92 1.77 -10.61
N LYS A 86 7.82 1.35 -9.35
CA LYS A 86 7.23 0.05 -9.00
C LYS A 86 5.76 -0.01 -9.34
N ILE A 87 5.01 1.06 -9.07
CA ILE A 87 3.59 1.14 -9.41
C ILE A 87 3.41 1.03 -10.93
N LYS A 88 4.21 1.74 -11.69
CA LYS A 88 4.16 1.67 -13.16
C LYS A 88 4.50 0.27 -13.67
N PHE A 89 5.48 -0.39 -13.07
CA PHE A 89 5.87 -1.74 -13.44
C PHE A 89 4.75 -2.74 -13.16
N ILE A 90 4.14 -2.66 -11.99
CA ILE A 90 3.03 -3.53 -11.59
C ILE A 90 1.80 -3.27 -12.45
N ASN A 91 1.58 -2.03 -12.82
CA ASN A 91 0.44 -1.59 -13.59
C ASN A 91 -0.88 -2.07 -12.96
N PRO A 92 -1.20 -1.61 -11.75
CA PRO A 92 -2.38 -2.09 -11.05
C PRO A 92 -3.68 -1.64 -11.75
N ASP A 93 -4.70 -2.42 -11.60
CA ASP A 93 -6.04 -2.07 -12.09
C ASP A 93 -6.67 -0.99 -11.21
N ILE A 94 -6.36 -1.02 -9.92
CA ILE A 94 -6.90 -0.07 -8.95
C ILE A 94 -5.78 0.37 -8.00
N LEU A 95 -5.73 1.66 -7.74
CA LEU A 95 -4.84 2.25 -6.74
C LEU A 95 -5.71 2.80 -5.61
N VAL A 96 -5.49 2.33 -4.40
CA VAL A 96 -6.23 2.77 -3.21
C VAL A 96 -5.25 3.41 -2.25
N THR A 97 -5.57 4.63 -1.82
CA THR A 97 -4.81 5.30 -0.77
C THR A 97 -5.67 5.37 0.48
N VAL A 98 -5.07 5.09 1.62
CA VAL A 98 -5.76 5.14 2.91
C VAL A 98 -5.14 6.24 3.75
N ASP A 99 -5.90 7.29 3.97
CA ASP A 99 -5.52 8.40 4.84
C ASP A 99 -6.32 8.29 6.12
N ALA A 100 -5.64 7.93 7.18
CA ALA A 100 -6.28 7.63 8.45
C ALA A 100 -5.84 8.61 9.54
N LYS A 101 -5.93 9.87 9.25
CA LYS A 101 -5.70 10.90 10.26
C LYS A 101 -6.93 11.00 11.15
N LEU A 102 -6.74 10.65 12.38
CA LEU A 102 -7.75 10.78 13.42
C LEU A 102 -7.57 12.06 14.22
#